data_752b3930656978ff60f8d7d1c6b9f084
#
_entry.id   752b3930656978ff60f8d7d1c6b9f084
#
_cell.length_a   1.000
_cell.length_b   1.000
_cell.length_c   1.000
_cell.angle_alpha   90.00
_cell.angle_beta   90.00
_cell.angle_gamma   90.00
#
_symmetry.space_group_name_H-M   'P 1'
#
loop_
_entity.id
_entity.type
_entity.pdbx_description
1 polymer ?
#
loop_
_entity_poly.entity_id
_entity_poly.type
_entity_poly.pdbx_seq_one_letter_code
_entity_poly.pdbx_strand_id
1 'polypeptide(L)'
;MRPGARTPEELETLFEDAFVVRDRDALAQLFEDGAVLVADSGPQEARGAAQIARLATAMWERDRTYLADPRRVLQARGTALVVAERAINVLRRGSDGTWRYAITLLNTDDTTPKEQR
;
A
#
# COMPACT_ATOMS: atom_id res chain seq x y z
N MET A 1 13.49 -17.21 3.46
CA MET A 1 12.61 -16.53 2.51
C MET A 1 11.25 -16.24 3.13
N ARG A 2 10.79 -15.06 2.99
CA ARG A 2 9.52 -14.67 3.57
C ARG A 2 8.38 -15.03 2.64
N PRO A 3 7.36 -15.71 3.14
CA PRO A 3 6.21 -16.03 2.29
C PRO A 3 5.45 -14.76 1.93
N GLY A 4 4.96 -14.71 0.73
CA GLY A 4 4.14 -13.60 0.29
C GLY A 4 2.70 -13.78 0.71
N ALA A 5 1.88 -12.79 0.38
CA ALA A 5 0.46 -12.83 0.70
C ALA A 5 -0.27 -13.80 -0.20
N ARG A 6 -1.11 -14.61 0.39
CA ARG A 6 -1.92 -15.58 -0.34
C ARG A 6 -3.31 -15.08 -0.64
N THR A 7 -3.74 -14.02 0.01
CA THR A 7 -5.04 -13.40 -0.25
C THR A 7 -4.85 -11.89 -0.25
N PRO A 8 -5.78 -11.15 -0.87
CA PRO A 8 -5.72 -9.70 -0.79
C PRO A 8 -5.76 -9.18 0.65
N GLU A 9 -6.56 -9.80 1.49
CA GLU A 9 -6.66 -9.39 2.88
C GLU A 9 -5.34 -9.57 3.61
N GLU A 10 -4.65 -10.66 3.33
CA GLU A 10 -3.35 -10.90 3.94
C GLU A 10 -2.34 -9.85 3.49
N LEU A 11 -2.41 -9.44 2.23
CA LEU A 11 -1.50 -8.41 1.74
C LEU A 11 -1.71 -7.10 2.50
N GLU A 12 -2.96 -6.76 2.78
CA GLU A 12 -3.25 -5.54 3.56
C GLU A 12 -2.65 -5.62 4.96
N THR A 13 -2.73 -6.79 5.57
CA THR A 13 -2.14 -6.98 6.89
C THR A 13 -0.62 -6.86 6.85
N LEU A 14 0.00 -7.45 5.84
CA LEU A 14 1.45 -7.37 5.71
C LEU A 14 1.90 -5.94 5.47
N PHE A 15 1.13 -5.17 4.70
CA PHE A 15 1.46 -3.78 4.44
C PHE A 15 1.38 -2.98 5.74
N GLU A 16 0.31 -3.15 6.48
CA GLU A 16 0.16 -2.45 7.75
C GLU A 16 1.30 -2.78 8.70
N ASP A 17 1.63 -4.07 8.80
CA ASP A 17 2.70 -4.48 9.71
C ASP A 17 4.03 -3.85 9.30
N ALA A 18 4.36 -3.92 8.02
CA ALA A 18 5.64 -3.37 7.56
C ALA A 18 5.68 -1.86 7.75
N PHE A 19 4.55 -1.19 7.53
CA PHE A 19 4.51 0.26 7.66
C PHE A 19 4.64 0.68 9.12
N VAL A 20 3.98 -0.01 10.02
CA VAL A 20 4.01 0.35 11.44
C VAL A 20 5.40 0.14 12.03
N VAL A 21 6.05 -0.97 11.70
CA VAL A 21 7.39 -1.21 12.24
C VAL A 21 8.47 -0.55 11.40
N ARG A 22 8.10 0.12 10.32
CA ARG A 22 9.01 0.87 9.46
C ARG A 22 10.09 -0.04 8.85
N ASP A 23 9.65 -1.19 8.37
CA ASP A 23 10.53 -2.14 7.71
C ASP A 23 10.48 -1.87 6.21
N ARG A 24 11.47 -1.11 5.74
CA ARG A 24 11.49 -0.65 4.36
C ARG A 24 11.60 -1.80 3.37
N ASP A 25 12.43 -2.76 3.68
CA ASP A 25 12.64 -3.89 2.76
C ASP A 25 11.40 -4.76 2.68
N ALA A 26 10.77 -5.03 3.82
CA ALA A 26 9.54 -5.80 3.81
C ALA A 26 8.45 -5.09 3.03
N LEU A 27 8.35 -3.78 3.21
CA LEU A 27 7.34 -3.01 2.50
C LEU A 27 7.55 -3.08 0.99
N ALA A 28 8.80 -2.90 0.55
CA ALA A 28 9.10 -2.89 -0.88
C ALA A 28 8.75 -4.21 -1.54
N GLN A 29 8.87 -5.32 -0.83
CA GLN A 29 8.58 -6.63 -1.39
C GLN A 29 7.10 -6.86 -1.64
N LEU A 30 6.25 -6.03 -1.09
CA LEU A 30 4.80 -6.18 -1.28
C LEU A 30 4.31 -5.58 -2.59
N PHE A 31 5.20 -4.94 -3.35
CA PHE A 31 4.85 -4.27 -4.60
C PHE A 31 5.44 -5.03 -5.77
N GLU A 32 4.68 -5.10 -6.86
CA GLU A 32 5.21 -5.74 -8.05
C GLU A 32 6.17 -4.80 -8.77
N ASP A 33 6.92 -5.35 -9.72
CA ASP A 33 7.81 -4.53 -10.53
C ASP A 33 7.02 -3.46 -11.26
N GLY A 34 7.52 -2.24 -11.20
CA GLY A 34 6.84 -1.15 -11.88
C GLY A 34 5.60 -0.65 -11.18
N ALA A 35 5.34 -1.09 -9.97
CA ALA A 35 4.18 -0.63 -9.22
C ALA A 35 4.23 0.88 -9.01
N VAL A 36 3.06 1.48 -8.84
CA VAL A 36 2.95 2.92 -8.65
C VAL A 36 2.26 3.19 -7.32
N LEU A 37 2.83 4.09 -6.56
CA LEU A 37 2.23 4.54 -5.32
C LEU A 37 2.12 6.06 -5.34
N VAL A 38 0.91 6.55 -5.09
CA VAL A 38 0.65 7.98 -4.97
C VAL A 38 0.20 8.22 -3.54
N ALA A 39 0.86 9.15 -2.87
CA ALA A 39 0.59 9.41 -1.46
C ALA A 39 0.01 10.81 -1.27
N ASP A 40 -0.97 10.87 -0.41
CA ASP A 40 -1.51 12.12 0.14
C ASP A 40 -2.05 13.06 -0.92
N SER A 41 -2.63 12.50 -1.95
CA SER A 41 -3.29 13.27 -3.02
C SER A 41 -2.39 14.30 -3.65
N GLY A 42 -1.10 14.21 -3.39
CA GLY A 42 -0.16 15.17 -3.93
C GLY A 42 0.37 14.74 -5.28
N PRO A 43 1.27 15.53 -5.81
CA PRO A 43 1.90 15.15 -7.07
C PRO A 43 2.97 14.08 -6.90
N GLN A 44 3.18 13.62 -5.69
CA GLN A 44 4.25 12.66 -5.44
C GLN A 44 3.83 11.29 -5.91
N GLU A 45 4.60 10.77 -6.82
CA GLU A 45 4.32 9.49 -7.41
C GLU A 45 5.61 8.69 -7.37
N ALA A 46 5.57 7.52 -6.75
CA ALA A 46 6.71 6.64 -6.66
C ALA A 46 6.50 5.45 -7.58
N ARG A 47 7.49 5.13 -8.37
CA ARG A 47 7.43 4.00 -9.29
C ARG A 47 8.54 3.03 -8.98
N GLY A 48 8.17 1.77 -8.76
CA GLY A 48 9.12 0.72 -8.49
C GLY A 48 9.55 0.71 -7.03
N ALA A 49 10.17 -0.40 -6.63
CA ALA A 49 10.45 -0.67 -5.23
C ALA A 49 11.35 0.40 -4.60
N ALA A 50 12.37 0.85 -5.34
CA ALA A 50 13.31 1.80 -4.76
C ALA A 50 12.66 3.15 -4.47
N GLN A 51 11.84 3.64 -5.41
CA GLN A 51 11.18 4.93 -5.19
C GLN A 51 10.11 4.82 -4.11
N ILE A 52 9.40 3.69 -4.09
CA ILE A 52 8.37 3.47 -3.07
C ILE A 52 9.01 3.43 -1.69
N ALA A 53 10.16 2.75 -1.57
CA ALA A 53 10.85 2.71 -0.28
C ALA A 53 11.29 4.09 0.17
N ARG A 54 11.76 4.92 -0.76
CA ARG A 54 12.17 6.28 -0.41
C ARG A 54 10.99 7.11 0.03
N LEU A 55 9.85 6.96 -0.65
CA LEU A 55 8.66 7.70 -0.26
C LEU A 55 8.17 7.26 1.11
N ALA A 56 8.21 5.97 1.39
CA ALA A 56 7.81 5.47 2.70
C ALA A 56 8.70 6.05 3.79
N THR A 57 10.01 6.10 3.54
CA THR A 57 10.93 6.68 4.52
C THR A 57 10.58 8.14 4.79
N ALA A 58 10.25 8.89 3.75
CA ALA A 58 9.88 10.28 3.92
C ALA A 58 8.61 10.42 4.75
N MET A 59 7.66 9.52 4.53
CA MET A 59 6.42 9.56 5.31
C MET A 59 6.69 9.26 6.78
N TRP A 60 7.56 8.30 7.06
CA TRP A 60 7.92 7.97 8.43
C TRP A 60 8.64 9.12 9.12
N GLU A 61 9.43 9.88 8.38
CA GLU A 61 10.10 11.04 8.95
C GLU A 61 9.13 12.13 9.35
N ARG A 62 7.93 12.09 8.78
CA ARG A 62 6.85 13.01 9.17
C ARG A 62 5.90 12.37 10.16
N ASP A 63 6.29 11.24 10.73
CA ASP A 63 5.46 10.51 11.68
C ASP A 63 4.12 10.10 11.12
N ARG A 64 4.06 9.87 9.82
CA ARG A 64 2.85 9.33 9.22
C ARG A 64 2.72 7.86 9.56
N THR A 65 1.51 7.42 9.74
CA THR A 65 1.24 6.02 9.98
C THR A 65 0.06 5.59 9.12
N TYR A 66 -0.14 4.29 9.05
CA TYR A 66 -1.22 3.75 8.24
C TYR A 66 -1.76 2.50 8.93
N LEU A 67 -3.07 2.45 9.05
CA LEU A 67 -3.77 1.27 9.54
C LEU A 67 -4.66 0.77 8.43
N ALA A 68 -4.51 -0.49 8.09
CA ALA A 68 -5.35 -1.09 7.08
C ALA A 68 -6.77 -1.22 7.64
N ASP A 69 -7.72 -0.78 6.84
CA ASP A 69 -9.11 -0.87 7.25
C ASP A 69 -9.93 -1.11 5.99
N PRO A 70 -9.76 -2.29 5.40
CA PRO A 70 -10.44 -2.55 4.13
C PRO A 70 -11.94 -2.59 4.32
N ARG A 71 -12.64 -1.80 3.53
CA ARG A 71 -14.08 -1.72 3.54
C ARG A 71 -14.69 -2.62 2.49
N ARG A 72 -14.04 -2.76 1.37
CA ARG A 72 -14.50 -3.63 0.30
C ARG A 72 -13.32 -4.27 -0.39
N VAL A 73 -13.45 -5.55 -0.68
CA VAL A 73 -12.47 -6.26 -1.47
C VAL A 73 -13.23 -6.91 -2.62
N LEU A 74 -12.89 -6.48 -3.83
CA LEU A 74 -13.50 -7.02 -5.05
C LEU A 74 -12.43 -7.78 -5.80
N GLN A 75 -12.71 -9.03 -6.11
CA GLN A 75 -11.71 -9.86 -6.75
C GLN A 75 -12.26 -10.45 -8.02
N ALA A 76 -11.50 -10.33 -9.09
CA ALA A 76 -11.84 -10.91 -10.39
C ALA A 76 -10.60 -11.59 -10.89
N ARG A 77 -10.61 -12.94 -10.85
CA ARG A 77 -9.47 -13.75 -11.29
C ARG A 77 -8.22 -13.35 -10.51
N GLY A 78 -7.17 -12.97 -11.20
CA GLY A 78 -5.91 -12.62 -10.57
C GLY A 78 -5.76 -11.15 -10.25
N THR A 79 -6.86 -10.41 -10.19
CA THR A 79 -6.83 -8.98 -9.87
C THR A 79 -7.81 -8.71 -8.75
N ALA A 80 -7.44 -7.81 -7.86
CA ALA A 80 -8.34 -7.40 -6.78
C ALA A 80 -8.28 -5.88 -6.61
N LEU A 81 -9.42 -5.34 -6.22
CA LEU A 81 -9.52 -3.93 -5.86
C LEU A 81 -9.87 -3.87 -4.38
N VAL A 82 -9.05 -3.19 -3.61
CA VAL A 82 -9.30 -3.01 -2.19
C VAL A 82 -9.61 -1.55 -1.95
N VAL A 83 -10.79 -1.29 -1.41
CA VAL A 83 -11.20 0.05 -1.04
C VAL A 83 -11.18 0.13 0.48
N ALA A 84 -10.36 1.02 0.99
CA ALA A 84 -10.19 1.19 2.43
C ALA A 84 -10.45 2.63 2.79
N GLU A 85 -10.47 2.89 4.09
CA GLU A 85 -10.72 4.24 4.58
C GLU A 85 -9.71 5.23 4.01
N ARG A 86 -8.45 4.82 3.94
CA ARG A 86 -7.38 5.74 3.58
C ARG A 86 -6.58 5.27 2.38
N ALA A 87 -7.10 4.31 1.62
CA ALA A 87 -6.34 3.79 0.49
C ALA A 87 -7.27 3.16 -0.51
N ILE A 88 -6.86 3.22 -1.77
CA ILE A 88 -7.49 2.44 -2.83
C ILE A 88 -6.36 1.72 -3.52
N ASN A 89 -6.45 0.40 -3.57
CA ASN A 89 -5.35 -0.43 -4.04
C ASN A 89 -5.81 -1.38 -5.13
N VAL A 90 -5.00 -1.48 -6.18
CA VAL A 90 -5.17 -2.53 -7.18
C VAL A 90 -4.07 -3.55 -6.94
N LEU A 91 -4.48 -4.79 -6.74
CA LEU A 91 -3.59 -5.89 -6.44
C LEU A 91 -3.62 -6.90 -7.57
N ARG A 92 -2.49 -7.56 -7.80
CA ARG A 92 -2.42 -8.63 -8.77
C ARG A 92 -1.75 -9.85 -8.16
N ARG A 93 -2.25 -11.01 -8.55
CA ARG A 93 -1.66 -12.26 -8.12
C ARG A 93 -0.63 -12.68 -9.16
N GLY A 94 0.60 -12.89 -8.70
CA GLY A 94 1.67 -13.32 -9.59
C GLY A 94 1.61 -14.81 -9.90
N SER A 95 2.51 -15.23 -10.76
CA SER A 95 2.57 -16.63 -11.15
C SER A 95 2.93 -17.54 -9.99
N ASP A 96 3.54 -17.01 -8.94
CA ASP A 96 3.88 -17.77 -7.74
C ASP A 96 2.71 -17.86 -6.78
N GLY A 97 1.55 -17.33 -7.14
CA GLY A 97 0.38 -17.39 -6.28
C GLY A 97 0.32 -16.34 -5.21
N THR A 98 1.27 -15.41 -5.18
CA THR A 98 1.25 -14.35 -4.16
C THR A 98 0.69 -13.07 -4.74
N TRP A 99 0.04 -12.31 -3.88
CA TRP A 99 -0.55 -11.03 -4.24
C TRP A 99 0.43 -9.91 -3.97
N ARG A 100 0.46 -8.93 -4.86
CA ARG A 100 1.29 -7.74 -4.70
C ARG A 100 0.53 -6.53 -5.19
N TYR A 101 0.91 -5.38 -4.68
CA TYR A 101 0.30 -4.12 -5.10
C TYR A 101 0.81 -3.73 -6.48
N ALA A 102 -0.12 -3.36 -7.34
CA ALA A 102 0.21 -2.78 -8.65
C ALA A 102 0.06 -1.27 -8.61
N ILE A 103 -1.03 -0.79 -8.02
CA ILE A 103 -1.30 0.65 -7.90
C ILE A 103 -1.85 0.89 -6.51
N THR A 104 -1.30 1.88 -5.83
CA THR A 104 -1.77 2.25 -4.51
C THR A 104 -1.97 3.75 -4.44
N LEU A 105 -3.18 4.15 -4.06
CA LEU A 105 -3.48 5.53 -3.71
C LEU A 105 -3.61 5.57 -2.20
N LEU A 106 -2.69 6.25 -1.54
CA LEU A 106 -2.57 6.19 -0.09
C LEU A 106 -2.74 7.58 0.48
N ASN A 107 -3.62 7.69 1.46
CA ASN A 107 -3.84 8.96 2.15
C ASN A 107 -3.52 8.78 3.62
N THR A 108 -2.34 9.21 4.03
CA THR A 108 -1.95 9.20 5.43
C THR A 108 -2.01 10.59 6.03
N ASP A 109 -2.51 11.56 5.26
CA ASP A 109 -2.59 12.93 5.71
C ASP A 109 -3.67 13.06 6.76
N ASP A 110 -3.30 13.63 7.87
CA ASP A 110 -4.22 13.84 8.97
C ASP A 110 -5.04 15.07 8.82
N THR A 111 -4.86 15.80 7.79
CA THR A 111 -5.64 16.99 7.58
C THR A 111 -7.04 16.57 7.40
N THR A 112 -7.74 16.70 8.40
CA THR A 112 -9.11 16.52 8.22
C THR A 112 -9.64 17.80 7.72
N PRO A 113 -10.28 17.73 6.80
CA PRO A 113 -11.03 18.88 6.39
C PRO A 113 -12.08 19.12 7.40
N LYS A 114 -11.97 19.51 8.17
CA LYS A 114 -12.83 19.53 8.96
C LYS A 114 -13.58 20.39 8.86
N GLU A 115 -13.34 20.23 8.46
CA GLU A 115 -13.75 20.83 8.31
C GLU A 115 -14.05 21.42 7.84
N GLN A 116 -14.08 21.61 7.71
CA GLN A 116 -14.28 22.29 7.20
C GLN A 116 -15.07 22.67 6.96
N ARG A 117 -15.35 22.98 7.15
CA ARG A 117 -16.06 23.51 6.97
C ARG A 117 -16.55 23.93 7.09
#